data_f6dbfe0ee80de3c229167f66ccbc2da8
#
_entry.id   f6dbfe0ee80de3c229167f66ccbc2da8
#
_cell.length_a   1.000
_cell.length_b   1.000
_cell.length_c   1.000
_cell.angle_alpha   90.00
_cell.angle_beta   90.00
_cell.angle_gamma   90.00
#
_symmetry.space_group_name_H-M   'P 1'
#
loop_
_entity.id
_entity.type
_entity.pdbx_description
1 polymer ?
#
loop_
_entity_poly.entity_id
_entity_poly.type
_entity_poly.pdbx_seq_one_letter_code
_entity_poly.pdbx_strand_id
1 'polypeptide(L)'
;METDRKWIVVRIDGKIAGISTDYRILARISGMLAYQESVKTGKKTGKETVYGEINAKAVCFDEVWKLRQEVEWNDLMLFGTDFQKKVWRKLWELTHDVESQGGIPDHVGNDGLNGSVGNDGSQNTGGNQASRRLICYSDFAELCQNRAGVRAVAHAIGLNPISVIIPCHLVIPKEGIDKIREIHDRAQSTIFKGDDLCIGSILSDTSIDFGEYALGKGLKRELIINEMEEKSI
;
A
#
# COMPACT_ATOMS: atom_id res chain seq x y z
N MET A 1 -6.52 -5.94 -14.93
CA MET A 1 -5.05 -5.69 -14.97
C MET A 1 -4.46 -6.25 -16.24
N GLU A 2 -3.39 -5.61 -16.75
CA GLU A 2 -2.64 -6.11 -17.90
C GLU A 2 -2.00 -7.45 -17.53
N THR A 3 -2.58 -8.56 -18.04
CA THR A 3 -2.30 -9.94 -17.61
C THR A 3 -0.88 -10.40 -17.93
N ASP A 4 -0.13 -9.63 -18.73
CA ASP A 4 1.21 -10.03 -19.22
C ASP A 4 2.38 -9.40 -18.42
N ARG A 5 2.07 -8.55 -17.44
CA ARG A 5 3.10 -7.87 -16.63
C ARG A 5 3.75 -8.83 -15.65
N LYS A 6 5.06 -9.00 -15.78
CA LYS A 6 5.85 -9.82 -14.85
C LYS A 6 6.22 -9.02 -13.60
N TRP A 7 6.06 -9.64 -12.45
CA TRP A 7 6.49 -9.14 -11.15
C TRP A 7 7.72 -9.90 -10.71
N ILE A 8 8.65 -9.21 -10.08
CA ILE A 8 9.88 -9.81 -9.57
C ILE A 8 9.78 -9.83 -8.06
N VAL A 9 9.75 -11.02 -7.48
CA VAL A 9 9.80 -11.24 -6.02
C VAL A 9 11.24 -11.60 -5.66
N VAL A 10 11.85 -10.77 -4.82
CA VAL A 10 13.21 -10.99 -4.31
C VAL A 10 13.14 -11.49 -2.88
N ARG A 11 13.78 -12.63 -2.64
CA ARG A 11 13.94 -13.21 -1.30
C ARG A 11 15.39 -13.25 -0.91
N ILE A 12 15.65 -13.07 0.39
CA ILE A 12 16.96 -13.22 1.01
C ILE A 12 16.76 -14.10 2.23
N ASP A 13 17.46 -15.23 2.30
CA ASP A 13 17.29 -16.23 3.36
C ASP A 13 15.81 -16.61 3.59
N GLY A 14 15.07 -16.77 2.49
CA GLY A 14 13.65 -17.11 2.49
C GLY A 14 12.69 -15.95 2.72
N LYS A 15 13.13 -14.82 3.29
CA LYS A 15 12.29 -13.65 3.56
C LYS A 15 12.15 -12.74 2.34
N ILE A 16 10.98 -12.11 2.19
CA ILE A 16 10.70 -11.18 1.09
C ILE A 16 11.43 -9.86 1.35
N ALA A 17 12.34 -9.50 0.45
CA ALA A 17 13.15 -8.30 0.51
C ALA A 17 12.74 -7.23 -0.51
N GLY A 18 12.03 -7.63 -1.58
CA GLY A 18 11.57 -6.71 -2.60
C GLY A 18 10.51 -7.30 -3.52
N ILE A 19 9.61 -6.44 -3.99
CA ILE A 19 8.63 -6.74 -5.03
C ILE A 19 8.52 -5.54 -5.97
N SER A 20 8.72 -5.78 -7.28
CA SER A 20 8.72 -4.74 -8.31
C SER A 20 8.38 -5.32 -9.68
N THR A 21 8.03 -4.48 -10.62
CA THR A 21 7.95 -4.83 -12.05
C THR A 21 9.25 -4.55 -12.80
N ASP A 22 10.29 -4.10 -12.09
CA ASP A 22 11.57 -3.69 -12.67
C ASP A 22 12.75 -4.40 -11.98
N TYR A 23 13.62 -5.03 -12.77
CA TYR A 23 14.83 -5.72 -12.27
C TYR A 23 15.84 -4.80 -11.56
N ARG A 24 15.74 -3.48 -11.71
CA ARG A 24 16.52 -2.52 -10.93
C ARG A 24 16.33 -2.67 -9.42
N ILE A 25 15.26 -3.35 -8.99
CA ILE A 25 15.03 -3.71 -7.59
C ILE A 25 16.19 -4.55 -7.02
N LEU A 26 16.80 -5.43 -7.81
CA LEU A 26 17.93 -6.24 -7.38
C LEU A 26 19.14 -5.38 -7.04
N ALA A 27 19.49 -4.43 -7.92
CA ALA A 27 20.59 -3.50 -7.67
C ALA A 27 20.33 -2.63 -6.45
N ARG A 28 19.09 -2.19 -6.27
CA ARG A 28 18.66 -1.40 -5.10
C ARG A 28 18.81 -2.19 -3.81
N ILE A 29 18.33 -3.42 -3.75
CA ILE A 29 18.46 -4.30 -2.57
C ILE A 29 19.92 -4.59 -2.27
N SER A 30 20.73 -4.93 -3.28
CA SER A 30 22.17 -5.16 -3.10
C SER A 30 22.88 -3.93 -2.53
N GLY A 31 22.53 -2.72 -3.01
CA GLY A 31 23.07 -1.47 -2.48
C GLY A 31 22.66 -1.22 -1.01
N MET A 32 21.44 -1.55 -0.64
CA MET A 32 20.95 -1.43 0.75
C MET A 32 21.67 -2.40 1.68
N LEU A 33 21.88 -3.64 1.25
CA LEU A 33 22.66 -4.64 1.98
C LEU A 33 24.08 -4.17 2.22
N ALA A 34 24.76 -3.71 1.16
CA ALA A 34 26.13 -3.18 1.25
C ALA A 34 26.24 -2.00 2.24
N TYR A 35 25.27 -1.10 2.20
CA TYR A 35 25.20 0.03 3.14
C TYR A 35 25.04 -0.44 4.59
N GLN A 36 24.12 -1.35 4.88
CA GLN A 36 23.91 -1.86 6.24
C GLN A 36 25.15 -2.54 6.79
N GLU A 37 25.84 -3.32 5.96
CA GLU A 37 27.08 -3.99 6.36
C GLU A 37 28.18 -2.97 6.67
N SER A 38 28.32 -1.92 5.85
CA SER A 38 29.29 -0.86 6.09
C SER A 38 29.03 -0.13 7.41
N VAL A 39 27.76 0.07 7.77
CA VAL A 39 27.38 0.69 9.05
C VAL A 39 27.70 -0.21 10.23
N LYS A 40 27.44 -1.53 10.12
CA LYS A 40 27.71 -2.50 11.18
C LYS A 40 29.21 -2.71 11.42
N THR A 41 29.99 -2.77 10.36
CA THR A 41 31.42 -3.13 10.44
C THR A 41 32.35 -1.94 10.51
N GLY A 42 31.84 -0.72 10.22
CA GLY A 42 32.67 0.49 10.10
C GLY A 42 33.63 0.48 8.90
N LYS A 43 33.53 -0.52 8.00
CA LYS A 43 34.37 -0.67 6.82
C LYS A 43 33.55 -0.44 5.56
N LYS A 44 34.13 0.25 4.55
CA LYS A 44 33.55 0.25 3.20
C LYS A 44 33.61 -1.18 2.67
N THR A 45 32.43 -1.74 2.38
CA THR A 45 32.32 -3.10 1.85
C THR A 45 33.00 -3.17 0.49
N GLY A 46 34.01 -4.05 0.39
CA GLY A 46 34.54 -4.50 -0.88
C GLY A 46 33.57 -5.41 -1.62
N LYS A 47 33.90 -5.74 -2.87
CA LYS A 47 33.03 -6.54 -3.77
C LYS A 47 32.67 -7.97 -3.30
N GLU A 48 33.14 -8.43 -2.15
CA GLU A 48 32.99 -9.82 -1.67
C GLU A 48 32.20 -9.94 -0.35
N THR A 49 31.23 -9.07 -0.11
CA THR A 49 30.37 -9.28 1.05
C THR A 49 29.42 -10.44 0.76
N VAL A 50 29.56 -11.55 1.48
CA VAL A 50 28.66 -12.69 1.41
C VAL A 50 27.33 -12.28 2.01
N TYR A 51 26.43 -11.88 1.17
CA TYR A 51 25.02 -11.75 1.54
C TYR A 51 24.41 -13.15 1.58
N GLY A 52 23.37 -13.35 2.38
CA GLY A 52 22.61 -14.59 2.36
C GLY A 52 22.11 -14.96 0.95
N GLU A 53 21.54 -16.12 0.79
CA GLU A 53 21.07 -16.59 -0.51
C GLU A 53 20.02 -15.62 -1.09
N ILE A 54 20.37 -14.91 -2.16
CA ILE A 54 19.46 -14.00 -2.89
C ILE A 54 18.80 -14.79 -4.00
N ASN A 55 17.49 -14.94 -3.91
CA ASN A 55 16.65 -15.56 -4.93
C ASN A 55 15.69 -14.53 -5.52
N ALA A 56 15.62 -14.44 -6.85
CA ALA A 56 14.70 -13.57 -7.57
C ALA A 56 13.85 -14.40 -8.54
N LYS A 57 12.53 -14.38 -8.37
CA LYS A 57 11.59 -15.11 -9.21
C LYS A 57 10.66 -14.14 -9.91
N ALA A 58 10.48 -14.31 -11.22
CA ALA A 58 9.43 -13.65 -11.97
C ALA A 58 8.11 -14.42 -11.81
N VAL A 59 7.04 -13.70 -11.44
CA VAL A 59 5.72 -14.25 -11.15
C VAL A 59 4.63 -13.40 -11.82
N CYS A 60 3.40 -13.92 -11.93
CA CYS A 60 2.25 -13.13 -12.35
C CYS A 60 1.70 -12.28 -11.19
N PHE A 61 0.78 -11.37 -11.50
CA PHE A 61 0.18 -10.53 -10.47
C PHE A 61 -0.61 -11.32 -9.43
N ASP A 62 -1.36 -12.34 -9.87
CA ASP A 62 -2.18 -13.16 -8.97
C ASP A 62 -1.34 -13.89 -7.92
N GLU A 63 -0.12 -14.33 -8.30
CA GLU A 63 0.84 -14.92 -7.35
C GLU A 63 1.30 -13.88 -6.30
N VAL A 64 1.54 -12.62 -6.71
CA VAL A 64 1.89 -11.53 -5.77
C VAL A 64 0.72 -11.21 -4.85
N TRP A 65 -0.48 -11.17 -5.41
CA TRP A 65 -1.71 -10.88 -4.68
C TRP A 65 -2.03 -11.95 -3.63
N LYS A 66 -1.89 -13.22 -4.03
CA LYS A 66 -2.01 -14.36 -3.11
C LYS A 66 -0.94 -14.31 -2.01
N LEU A 67 0.30 -14.06 -2.39
CA LEU A 67 1.42 -13.95 -1.46
C LEU A 67 1.16 -12.88 -0.39
N ARG A 68 0.53 -11.75 -0.75
CA ARG A 68 0.15 -10.70 0.19
C ARG A 68 -0.80 -11.19 1.29
N GLN A 69 -1.71 -12.10 0.98
CA GLN A 69 -2.67 -12.64 1.94
C GLN A 69 -2.05 -13.66 2.89
N GLU A 70 -0.98 -14.33 2.47
CA GLU A 70 -0.33 -15.42 3.20
C GLU A 70 0.85 -14.95 4.05
N VAL A 71 1.43 -13.79 3.75
CA VAL A 71 2.67 -13.28 4.35
C VAL A 71 2.39 -12.54 5.64
N GLU A 72 3.19 -12.82 6.67
CA GLU A 72 3.23 -12.04 7.91
C GLU A 72 4.33 -10.97 7.88
N TRP A 73 4.24 -9.98 8.78
CA TRP A 73 5.27 -8.94 8.88
C TRP A 73 6.67 -9.48 9.11
N ASN A 74 6.79 -10.56 9.86
CA ASN A 74 8.08 -11.18 10.19
C ASN A 74 8.72 -11.93 9.01
N ASP A 75 7.95 -12.18 7.93
CA ASP A 75 8.45 -12.77 6.69
C ASP A 75 9.09 -11.73 5.77
N LEU A 76 8.99 -10.45 6.14
CA LEU A 76 9.57 -9.35 5.39
C LEU A 76 11.00 -9.04 5.89
N MET A 77 11.90 -8.80 4.95
CA MET A 77 13.24 -8.30 5.22
C MET A 77 13.35 -6.85 4.76
N LEU A 78 13.31 -5.92 5.71
CA LEU A 78 13.25 -4.50 5.43
C LEU A 78 14.60 -3.82 5.63
N PHE A 79 15.10 -3.20 4.59
CA PHE A 79 16.31 -2.39 4.57
C PHE A 79 15.92 -0.91 4.53
N GLY A 80 16.23 -0.18 5.60
CA GLY A 80 15.90 1.24 5.71
C GLY A 80 16.19 1.77 7.10
N THR A 81 16.04 3.07 7.28
CA THR A 81 16.12 3.72 8.59
C THR A 81 14.92 3.29 9.47
N ASP A 82 15.04 3.47 10.78
CA ASP A 82 13.95 3.14 11.71
C ASP A 82 12.69 3.96 11.40
N PHE A 83 12.86 5.22 10.95
CA PHE A 83 11.75 6.05 10.47
C PHE A 83 11.06 5.43 9.25
N GLN A 84 11.80 4.98 8.24
CA GLN A 84 11.22 4.33 7.05
C GLN A 84 10.48 3.05 7.43
N LYS A 85 11.08 2.22 8.28
CA LYS A 85 10.45 0.98 8.77
C LYS A 85 9.17 1.26 9.54
N LYS A 86 9.14 2.33 10.37
CA LYS A 86 7.92 2.78 11.06
C LYS A 86 6.84 3.19 10.05
N VAL A 87 7.18 3.95 9.01
CA VAL A 87 6.24 4.34 7.95
C VAL A 87 5.72 3.12 7.20
N TRP A 88 6.59 2.18 6.82
CA TRP A 88 6.20 0.96 6.12
C TRP A 88 5.34 0.02 6.98
N ARG A 89 5.58 -0.02 8.29
CA ARG A 89 4.71 -0.75 9.22
C ARG A 89 3.30 -0.15 9.25
N LYS A 90 3.19 1.18 9.29
CA LYS A 90 1.88 1.84 9.22
C LYS A 90 1.16 1.63 7.88
N LEU A 91 1.90 1.56 6.76
CA LEU A 91 1.30 1.15 5.47
C LEU A 91 0.77 -0.28 5.52
N TRP A 92 1.55 -1.21 6.05
CA TRP A 92 1.14 -2.60 6.24
C TRP A 92 -0.18 -2.71 7.01
N GLU A 93 -0.31 -1.96 8.11
CA GLU A 93 -1.48 -1.93 8.98
C GLU A 93 -2.75 -1.40 8.29
N LEU A 94 -2.66 -0.75 7.12
CA LEU A 94 -3.83 -0.31 6.35
C LEU A 94 -4.65 -1.48 5.77
N THR A 95 -4.05 -2.65 5.61
CA THR A 95 -4.68 -3.80 4.93
C THR A 95 -4.56 -5.12 5.68
N HIS A 96 -3.81 -5.14 6.78
CA HIS A 96 -3.64 -6.30 7.63
C HIS A 96 -4.20 -5.97 9.01
N ASP A 97 -5.15 -6.76 9.48
CA ASP A 97 -5.69 -6.63 10.85
C ASP A 97 -4.56 -6.96 11.84
N VAL A 98 -4.00 -5.91 12.40
CA VAL A 98 -3.19 -6.06 13.61
C VAL A 98 -4.19 -6.02 14.75
N GLU A 99 -4.39 -7.15 15.44
CA GLU A 99 -5.21 -7.19 16.63
C GLU A 99 -4.88 -6.00 17.52
N SER A 100 -5.90 -5.21 17.75
CA SER A 100 -5.91 -3.86 18.27
C SER A 100 -5.10 -3.71 19.57
N GLN A 101 -3.89 -3.18 19.43
CA GLN A 101 -3.32 -2.34 20.47
C GLN A 101 -3.35 -0.88 20.00
N GLY A 102 -4.47 -0.21 20.24
CA GLY A 102 -4.66 1.21 19.95
C GLY A 102 -5.33 1.45 18.60
N GLY A 103 -6.65 1.49 18.59
CA GLY A 103 -7.45 1.79 17.40
C GLY A 103 -7.02 3.07 16.71
N ILE A 104 -7.14 3.08 15.38
CA ILE A 104 -7.08 4.31 14.59
C ILE A 104 -8.17 5.23 15.17
N PRO A 105 -7.84 6.47 15.60
CA PRO A 105 -8.86 7.38 16.14
C PRO A 105 -9.98 7.55 15.13
N ASP A 106 -11.22 7.33 15.55
CA ASP A 106 -12.44 7.39 14.71
C ASP A 106 -12.65 8.72 13.98
N HIS A 107 -11.89 9.75 14.32
CA HIS A 107 -12.00 11.09 13.75
C HIS A 107 -11.05 11.36 12.58
N VAL A 108 -10.14 10.43 12.21
CA VAL A 108 -9.30 10.57 11.02
C VAL A 108 -10.06 10.03 9.82
N GLY A 109 -10.80 10.92 9.16
CA GLY A 109 -11.41 10.66 7.85
C GLY A 109 -12.65 9.76 7.87
N ASN A 110 -13.53 9.88 8.87
CA ASN A 110 -14.81 9.17 8.90
C ASN A 110 -15.89 9.77 7.97
N ASP A 111 -15.51 10.65 7.04
CA ASP A 111 -16.40 11.23 6.05
C ASP A 111 -16.43 10.35 4.80
N GLY A 112 -16.79 9.17 5.02
CA GLY A 112 -17.42 8.07 4.34
C GLY A 112 -17.50 8.09 2.83
N LEU A 113 -16.86 7.14 2.24
CA LEU A 113 -17.34 6.40 1.08
C LEU A 113 -18.07 5.10 1.52
N ASN A 114 -18.47 5.02 2.80
CA ASN A 114 -19.41 4.00 3.27
C ASN A 114 -20.81 4.64 3.33
N GLY A 115 -21.66 4.28 2.38
CA GLY A 115 -23.07 4.61 2.42
C GLY A 115 -23.66 4.20 3.77
N SER A 116 -24.09 5.20 4.55
CA SER A 116 -24.87 5.01 5.76
C SER A 116 -26.22 4.41 5.38
N VAL A 117 -26.35 3.11 5.48
CA VAL A 117 -27.67 2.46 5.57
C VAL A 117 -28.13 2.58 7.01
N GLY A 118 -29.37 3.02 7.15
CA GLY A 118 -30.05 3.45 8.36
C GLY A 118 -29.88 2.56 9.58
N ASN A 119 -29.84 3.24 10.69
CA ASN A 119 -29.84 2.72 12.05
C ASN A 119 -31.16 2.00 12.35
N ASP A 120 -31.21 0.70 12.17
CA ASP A 120 -32.13 -0.17 12.87
C ASP A 120 -31.35 -1.22 13.65
N GLY A 121 -31.66 -1.28 14.93
CA GLY A 121 -30.91 -2.03 15.92
C GLY A 121 -30.92 -3.55 15.69
N SER A 122 -29.98 -4.04 14.91
CA SER A 122 -29.64 -5.44 14.82
C SER A 122 -28.16 -5.61 15.17
N GLN A 123 -27.90 -6.28 16.29
CA GLN A 123 -26.55 -6.71 16.70
C GLN A 123 -26.05 -7.71 15.67
N ASN A 124 -25.20 -7.26 14.75
CA ASN A 124 -24.50 -8.16 13.84
C ASN A 124 -23.08 -8.37 14.35
N THR A 125 -22.87 -9.49 15.01
CA THR A 125 -21.56 -10.08 15.32
C THR A 125 -20.92 -10.56 14.02
N GLY A 126 -20.37 -9.66 13.25
CA GLY A 126 -19.64 -9.94 11.99
C GLY A 126 -18.27 -9.31 12.04
N GLY A 127 -17.25 -10.15 11.86
CA GLY A 127 -15.82 -9.87 12.02
C GLY A 127 -15.37 -8.52 11.46
N ASN A 128 -14.43 -7.93 12.18
CA ASN A 128 -13.71 -6.71 11.88
C ASN A 128 -13.02 -6.82 10.51
N GLN A 129 -13.73 -6.44 9.43
CA GLN A 129 -13.08 -6.21 8.14
C GLN A 129 -12.37 -4.87 8.22
N ALA A 130 -11.04 -4.89 8.33
CA ALA A 130 -10.21 -3.72 8.11
C ALA A 130 -10.64 -3.08 6.80
N SER A 131 -11.29 -1.91 6.88
CA SER A 131 -11.75 -1.24 5.67
C SER A 131 -10.53 -0.71 4.93
N ARG A 132 -10.17 -1.37 3.84
CA ARG A 132 -9.15 -0.91 2.89
C ARG A 132 -9.55 0.48 2.42
N ARG A 133 -8.86 1.51 2.86
CA ARG A 133 -9.23 2.91 2.60
C ARG A 133 -8.10 3.62 1.89
N LEU A 134 -8.46 4.41 0.89
CA LEU A 134 -7.58 5.45 0.38
C LEU A 134 -7.39 6.50 1.48
N ILE A 135 -6.15 6.92 1.66
CA ILE A 135 -5.79 7.93 2.66
C ILE A 135 -4.92 9.01 2.02
N CYS A 136 -5.09 10.27 2.41
CA CYS A 136 -4.23 11.30 1.88
C CYS A 136 -2.88 11.37 2.65
N TYR A 137 -1.85 11.95 2.01
CA TYR A 137 -0.51 12.04 2.59
C TYR A 137 -0.47 12.76 3.95
N SER A 138 -1.30 13.80 4.15
CA SER A 138 -1.38 14.52 5.42
C SER A 138 -1.92 13.64 6.54
N ASP A 139 -3.01 12.94 6.28
CA ASP A 139 -3.69 12.10 7.27
C ASP A 139 -2.83 10.86 7.59
N PHE A 140 -2.19 10.29 6.57
CA PHE A 140 -1.23 9.21 6.78
C PHE A 140 0.01 9.65 7.58
N ALA A 141 0.49 10.89 7.39
CA ALA A 141 1.57 11.44 8.20
C ALA A 141 1.14 11.63 9.66
N GLU A 142 -0.12 11.97 9.92
CA GLU A 142 -0.69 12.01 11.27
C GLU A 142 -0.72 10.62 11.91
N LEU A 143 -1.16 9.57 11.19
CA LEU A 143 -1.07 8.18 11.64
C LEU A 143 0.37 7.75 11.98
N CYS A 144 1.35 8.26 11.25
CA CYS A 144 2.77 8.06 11.54
C CYS A 144 3.29 8.91 12.74
N GLN A 145 2.41 9.70 13.40
CA GLN A 145 2.78 10.65 14.46
C GLN A 145 3.82 11.69 13.97
N ASN A 146 3.74 12.09 12.72
CA ASN A 146 4.66 13.04 12.08
C ASN A 146 3.91 14.04 11.19
N ARG A 147 2.91 14.70 11.75
CA ARG A 147 2.04 15.67 11.04
C ARG A 147 2.82 16.79 10.35
N ALA A 148 3.88 17.28 10.99
CA ALA A 148 4.74 18.33 10.42
C ALA A 148 5.67 17.81 9.29
N GLY A 149 5.91 16.51 9.24
CA GLY A 149 6.86 15.86 8.33
C GLY A 149 6.24 15.18 7.11
N VAL A 150 5.14 15.66 6.56
CA VAL A 150 4.42 15.05 5.42
C VAL A 150 5.36 14.71 4.26
N ARG A 151 6.31 15.61 3.92
CA ARG A 151 7.28 15.35 2.84
C ARG A 151 8.22 14.20 3.16
N ALA A 152 8.69 14.10 4.41
CA ALA A 152 9.56 13.00 4.84
C ALA A 152 8.81 11.66 4.82
N VAL A 153 7.54 11.66 5.25
CA VAL A 153 6.66 10.49 5.17
C VAL A 153 6.42 10.08 3.72
N ALA A 154 6.07 11.03 2.84
CA ALA A 154 5.88 10.77 1.41
C ALA A 154 7.15 10.21 0.75
N HIS A 155 8.33 10.73 1.11
CA HIS A 155 9.59 10.20 0.64
C HIS A 155 9.83 8.76 1.12
N ALA A 156 9.55 8.47 2.39
CA ALA A 156 9.66 7.10 2.93
C ALA A 156 8.69 6.12 2.23
N ILE A 157 7.45 6.57 1.94
CA ILE A 157 6.47 5.80 1.16
C ILE A 157 7.03 5.45 -0.21
N GLY A 158 7.60 6.42 -0.94
CA GLY A 158 8.21 6.23 -2.27
C GLY A 158 9.43 5.31 -2.26
N LEU A 159 10.07 5.12 -1.12
CA LEU A 159 11.20 4.22 -0.93
C LEU A 159 10.79 2.79 -0.53
N ASN A 160 9.51 2.48 -0.43
CA ASN A 160 9.04 1.12 -0.14
C ASN A 160 9.61 0.10 -1.16
N PRO A 161 10.36 -0.92 -0.73
CA PRO A 161 10.91 -1.92 -1.62
C PRO A 161 9.96 -3.09 -1.92
N ILE A 162 8.89 -3.26 -1.14
CA ILE A 162 7.98 -4.42 -1.19
C ILE A 162 6.60 -3.94 -1.63
N SER A 163 6.51 -3.55 -2.90
CA SER A 163 5.27 -3.05 -3.49
C SER A 163 4.14 -4.09 -3.41
N VAL A 164 2.89 -3.66 -3.37
CA VAL A 164 1.66 -4.46 -3.23
C VAL A 164 1.49 -5.02 -1.82
N ILE A 165 2.44 -5.79 -1.30
CA ILE A 165 2.38 -6.35 0.07
C ILE A 165 2.37 -5.22 1.11
N ILE A 166 3.27 -4.23 0.97
CA ILE A 166 3.18 -2.97 1.72
C ILE A 166 2.46 -1.95 0.83
N PRO A 167 1.19 -1.63 1.11
CA PRO A 167 0.27 -1.01 0.16
C PRO A 167 0.47 0.51 0.02
N CYS A 168 1.66 0.94 -0.40
CA CYS A 168 1.97 2.35 -0.62
C CYS A 168 1.11 3.02 -1.71
N HIS A 169 0.46 2.24 -2.58
CA HIS A 169 -0.48 2.73 -3.58
C HIS A 169 -1.77 3.30 -2.97
N LEU A 170 -2.13 2.93 -1.73
CA LEU A 170 -3.32 3.45 -1.04
C LEU A 170 -3.16 4.89 -0.53
N VAL A 171 -1.93 5.42 -0.49
CA VAL A 171 -1.70 6.82 -0.11
C VAL A 171 -1.69 7.71 -1.36
N ILE A 172 -2.62 8.67 -1.43
CA ILE A 172 -2.85 9.52 -2.60
C ILE A 172 -2.88 11.01 -2.21
N PRO A 173 -2.79 11.94 -3.17
CA PRO A 173 -3.01 13.36 -2.91
C PRO A 173 -4.41 13.64 -2.38
N LYS A 174 -4.54 14.68 -1.55
CA LYS A 174 -5.85 15.09 -1.01
C LYS A 174 -6.81 15.47 -2.14
N GLU A 175 -6.33 16.14 -3.16
CA GLU A 175 -7.09 16.51 -4.36
C GLU A 175 -7.70 15.29 -5.05
N GLY A 176 -7.00 14.17 -5.05
CA GLY A 176 -7.53 12.89 -5.55
C GLY A 176 -8.69 12.37 -4.71
N ILE A 177 -8.58 12.41 -3.37
CA ILE A 177 -9.67 12.05 -2.45
C ILE A 177 -10.90 12.95 -2.68
N ASP A 178 -10.67 14.27 -2.73
CA ASP A 178 -11.75 15.25 -2.90
C ASP A 178 -12.46 15.05 -4.26
N LYS A 179 -11.70 14.72 -5.31
CA LYS A 179 -12.26 14.44 -6.64
C LYS A 179 -13.09 13.16 -6.67
N ILE A 180 -12.62 12.08 -6.03
CA ILE A 180 -13.39 10.83 -5.89
C ILE A 180 -14.72 11.13 -5.20
N ARG A 181 -14.71 11.90 -4.12
CA ARG A 181 -15.93 12.27 -3.38
C ARG A 181 -16.87 13.09 -4.25
N GLU A 182 -16.37 14.10 -4.98
CA GLU A 182 -17.17 14.90 -5.91
C GLU A 182 -17.88 14.05 -6.97
N ILE A 183 -17.16 13.09 -7.59
CA ILE A 183 -17.73 12.21 -8.62
C ILE A 183 -18.78 11.30 -8.00
N HIS A 184 -18.50 10.72 -6.85
CA HIS A 184 -19.43 9.86 -6.12
C HIS A 184 -20.74 10.59 -5.78
N ASP A 185 -20.67 11.80 -5.20
CA ASP A 185 -21.84 12.59 -4.81
C ASP A 185 -22.68 13.00 -6.02
N ARG A 186 -22.01 13.38 -7.13
CA ARG A 186 -22.68 13.70 -8.39
C ARG A 186 -23.41 12.47 -8.95
N ALA A 187 -22.75 11.31 -8.93
CA ALA A 187 -23.35 10.07 -9.43
C ALA A 187 -24.55 9.66 -8.58
N GLN A 188 -24.45 9.72 -7.25
CA GLN A 188 -25.58 9.42 -6.34
C GLN A 188 -26.78 10.34 -6.58
N SER A 189 -26.55 11.60 -6.92
CA SER A 189 -27.65 12.55 -7.22
C SER A 189 -28.36 12.27 -8.55
N THR A 190 -27.73 11.49 -9.45
CA THR A 190 -28.20 11.26 -10.83
C THR A 190 -28.81 9.84 -10.98
N ILE A 191 -28.40 8.90 -10.14
CA ILE A 191 -28.86 7.50 -10.22
C ILE A 191 -30.27 7.37 -9.64
N PHE A 192 -31.20 6.83 -10.44
CA PHE A 192 -32.50 6.41 -9.95
C PHE A 192 -32.29 5.27 -8.93
N LYS A 193 -33.07 5.31 -7.82
CA LYS A 193 -33.01 4.30 -6.76
C LYS A 193 -33.09 2.89 -7.34
N GLY A 194 -31.97 2.17 -7.37
CA GLY A 194 -31.91 0.78 -7.83
C GLY A 194 -30.62 0.37 -8.54
N ASP A 195 -29.81 1.31 -9.02
CA ASP A 195 -28.54 0.98 -9.65
C ASP A 195 -27.39 1.14 -8.64
N ASP A 196 -26.67 0.06 -8.37
CA ASP A 196 -25.46 0.10 -7.55
C ASP A 196 -24.32 0.81 -8.30
N LEU A 197 -23.85 1.92 -7.73
CA LEU A 197 -22.69 2.63 -8.28
C LEU A 197 -21.41 1.81 -8.07
N CYS A 198 -20.89 1.26 -9.16
CA CYS A 198 -19.64 0.51 -9.11
C CYS A 198 -18.48 1.45 -8.80
N ILE A 199 -17.79 1.24 -7.68
CA ILE A 199 -16.62 2.03 -7.27
C ILE A 199 -15.51 2.01 -8.33
N GLY A 200 -15.33 0.91 -9.05
CA GLY A 200 -14.40 0.79 -10.16
C GLY A 200 -14.66 1.81 -11.28
N SER A 201 -15.94 2.10 -11.58
CA SER A 201 -16.30 3.13 -12.57
C SER A 201 -15.83 4.52 -12.13
N ILE A 202 -16.00 4.87 -10.85
CA ILE A 202 -15.52 6.14 -10.29
C ILE A 202 -14.00 6.22 -10.39
N LEU A 203 -13.29 5.20 -9.94
CA LEU A 203 -11.83 5.16 -9.90
C LEU A 203 -11.19 5.11 -11.30
N SER A 204 -11.97 4.73 -12.32
CA SER A 204 -11.53 4.74 -13.72
C SER A 204 -11.56 6.15 -14.34
N ASP A 205 -12.19 7.14 -13.71
CA ASP A 205 -12.21 8.52 -14.20
C ASP A 205 -10.80 9.11 -14.28
N THR A 206 -10.39 9.51 -15.48
CA THR A 206 -9.04 10.01 -15.76
C THR A 206 -8.73 11.36 -15.13
N SER A 207 -9.74 12.10 -14.66
CA SER A 207 -9.57 13.38 -13.96
C SER A 207 -9.07 13.22 -12.52
N ILE A 208 -9.11 12.00 -11.97
CA ILE A 208 -8.57 11.72 -10.63
C ILE A 208 -7.06 11.59 -10.71
N ASP A 209 -6.33 12.45 -9.98
CA ASP A 209 -4.89 12.30 -9.77
C ASP A 209 -4.60 11.44 -8.53
N PHE A 210 -4.11 10.24 -8.76
CA PHE A 210 -3.65 9.36 -7.67
C PHE A 210 -2.22 9.68 -7.20
N GLY A 211 -1.56 10.68 -7.78
CA GLY A 211 -0.19 11.06 -7.48
C GLY A 211 0.86 10.15 -8.11
N GLU A 212 2.11 10.44 -7.78
CA GLU A 212 3.25 9.67 -8.28
C GLU A 212 3.33 8.28 -7.65
N TYR A 213 3.92 7.36 -8.39
CA TYR A 213 4.20 5.99 -7.93
C TYR A 213 5.51 5.47 -8.50
N ALA A 214 6.29 4.76 -7.69
CA ALA A 214 7.60 4.26 -8.11
C ALA A 214 7.54 3.31 -9.32
N LEU A 215 6.42 2.65 -9.52
CA LEU A 215 6.17 1.73 -10.64
C LEU A 215 5.28 2.35 -11.74
N GLY A 216 5.01 3.65 -11.66
CA GLY A 216 4.22 4.39 -12.65
C GLY A 216 2.75 4.62 -12.25
N LYS A 217 2.22 5.78 -12.66
CA LYS A 217 0.85 6.23 -12.31
C LYS A 217 -0.25 5.28 -12.78
N GLY A 218 -0.09 4.71 -13.98
CA GLY A 218 -1.06 3.74 -14.52
C GLY A 218 -1.20 2.52 -13.63
N LEU A 219 -0.07 1.94 -13.22
CA LEU A 219 -0.08 0.79 -12.30
C LEU A 219 -0.66 1.14 -10.93
N LYS A 220 -0.40 2.35 -10.41
CA LYS A 220 -1.01 2.79 -9.16
C LYS A 220 -2.54 2.75 -9.24
N ARG A 221 -3.11 3.29 -10.32
CA ARG A 221 -4.56 3.28 -10.58
C ARG A 221 -5.09 1.86 -10.65
N GLU A 222 -4.45 0.98 -11.40
CA GLU A 222 -4.85 -0.43 -11.52
C GLU A 222 -4.87 -1.13 -10.15
N LEU A 223 -3.83 -0.92 -9.32
CA LEU A 223 -3.75 -1.50 -7.98
C LEU A 223 -4.86 -0.97 -7.06
N ILE A 224 -5.16 0.33 -7.12
CA ILE A 224 -6.24 0.94 -6.33
C ILE A 224 -7.60 0.36 -6.74
N ILE A 225 -7.88 0.25 -8.04
CA ILE A 225 -9.14 -0.35 -8.53
C ILE A 225 -9.25 -1.78 -8.02
N ASN A 226 -8.21 -2.59 -8.17
CA ASN A 226 -8.20 -3.98 -7.73
C ASN A 226 -8.46 -4.13 -6.21
N GLU A 227 -7.88 -3.23 -5.38
CA GLU A 227 -8.12 -3.19 -3.94
C GLU A 227 -9.58 -2.91 -3.59
N MET A 228 -10.25 -2.07 -4.36
CA MET A 228 -11.62 -1.64 -4.06
C MET A 228 -12.67 -2.60 -4.63
N GLU A 229 -12.35 -3.34 -5.70
CA GLU A 229 -13.25 -4.32 -6.31
C GLU A 229 -13.25 -5.66 -5.57
N GLU A 230 -12.16 -6.05 -4.91
CA GLU A 230 -12.04 -7.31 -4.17
C GLU A 230 -13.06 -7.45 -3.00
N LYS A 231 -13.75 -6.37 -2.62
CA LYS A 231 -14.82 -6.40 -1.61
C LYS A 231 -16.15 -6.98 -2.10
N SER A 232 -16.26 -7.34 -3.38
CA SER A 232 -17.52 -7.76 -4.01
C SER A 232 -17.68 -9.29 -4.14
N ILE A 233 -16.83 -10.08 -3.44
CA ILE A 233 -16.93 -11.55 -3.44
C ILE A 233 -17.27 -12.09 -2.06
#